data_19dc801930fb2ba029cbeaa91d546761
#
_entry.id   19dc801930fb2ba029cbeaa91d546761
#
_cell.length_a   1.000
_cell.length_b   1.000
_cell.length_c   1.000
_cell.angle_alpha   90.00
_cell.angle_beta   90.00
_cell.angle_gamma   90.00
#
_symmetry.space_group_name_H-M   'P 1'
#
loop_
_entity.id
_entity.type
_entity.pdbx_description
1 polymer ?
#
loop_
_entity_poly.entity_id
_entity_poly.type
_entity_poly.pdbx_seq_one_letter_code
_entity_poly.pdbx_strand_id
1 'polypeptide(L)'
;MRIKDFLNEFEADRAALPGVEKETLAKLRNKTIVISGGELARCLCYAFLYNNEAKRLGIKVILLGKSRNAIASYHSELLLRDDFDFVDYNSASEISSADYVITTGICGEHTDNNPQIMIDGIAEVNACAKIAKATGARVVVVNDSRIYGKAKPHRVYSENEYAELDATSPSSLAGQLMRTRETTLHSVLKNSESTVTTLRTGIILGASSNFTSVLDPVFDDIANRRDTVVPATRDRCTFVYINDVLKAIVFAMTNLEENAVYNVGGKNCNASLIMIAAVLNDIYGSRCTIESGDFTELDGCAINSNKISVNECTPDIDLETMLKICIMDKMKSEKVLRIPHSHERRLDSIHEIQLAFLLETDRICRKHNIKYFLGGGTLLGAIRHKGFIPWDDDADIMMLREDFDRFCEIAPKELPSNMTFQSYHTDKACFYEFAKVRLDDTFFATDFAKDHHAMHNGIAFDIFCHDNTANSAIGRKIHMAVTLFTRALVFNKWNNRKAKNGSRIQSIVTNFCKKIFPLRFSMWLEVRTLKFFKNKKNAKYLYDGMGRNIYNGAFPKEYLDDVAYADFEGYKFPVPKEYDKYLTFLYGDYMELAPLSTRMGCHEIALCDIGKYDGFKIRKPDSEK
;
A
#
# COMPACT_ATOMS: atom_id res chain seq x y z
N MET A 1 -9.07 20.38 0.18
CA MET A 1 -9.49 18.98 0.01
C MET A 1 -9.95 18.47 1.38
N ARG A 2 -11.16 17.89 1.49
CA ARG A 2 -11.74 17.55 2.81
C ARG A 2 -11.39 16.10 3.17
N ILE A 3 -10.90 15.89 4.39
CA ILE A 3 -10.55 14.54 4.90
C ILE A 3 -11.71 13.56 4.75
N LYS A 4 -12.93 13.98 5.06
CA LYS A 4 -14.12 13.11 4.97
C LYS A 4 -14.39 12.52 3.59
N ASP A 5 -13.88 13.14 2.53
CA ASP A 5 -14.10 12.68 1.15
C ASP A 5 -13.23 11.45 0.82
N PHE A 6 -12.25 11.12 1.68
CA PHE A 6 -11.32 9.98 1.54
C PHE A 6 -11.59 8.85 2.53
N LEU A 7 -12.52 9.00 3.45
CA LEU A 7 -12.82 8.03 4.48
C LEU A 7 -14.10 7.27 4.14
N ASN A 8 -14.09 5.95 4.33
CA ASN A 8 -15.32 5.17 4.35
C ASN A 8 -16.10 5.45 5.66
N GLU A 9 -17.31 4.87 5.80
CA GLU A 9 -18.17 5.16 6.96
C GLU A 9 -17.54 4.77 8.30
N PHE A 10 -16.78 3.65 8.37
CA PHE A 10 -16.11 3.21 9.62
C PHE A 10 -14.89 4.07 9.94
N GLU A 11 -14.15 4.47 8.91
CA GLU A 11 -13.02 5.39 9.07
C GLU A 11 -13.48 6.79 9.46
N ALA A 12 -14.58 7.27 8.90
CA ALA A 12 -15.18 8.55 9.25
C ALA A 12 -15.72 8.54 10.69
N ASP A 13 -16.39 7.46 11.10
CA ASP A 13 -16.84 7.29 12.49
C ASP A 13 -15.67 7.31 13.46
N ARG A 14 -14.64 6.52 13.19
CA ARG A 14 -13.41 6.49 13.98
C ARG A 14 -12.71 7.85 14.02
N ALA A 15 -12.58 8.52 12.87
CA ALA A 15 -11.93 9.83 12.77
C ALA A 15 -12.69 10.92 13.52
N ALA A 16 -14.00 10.79 13.68
CA ALA A 16 -14.80 11.72 14.47
C ALA A 16 -14.49 11.69 15.98
N LEU A 17 -13.73 10.68 16.46
CA LEU A 17 -13.39 10.44 17.86
C LEU A 17 -14.65 10.37 18.74
N PRO A 18 -15.52 9.37 18.52
CA PRO A 18 -16.72 9.20 19.32
C PRO A 18 -16.36 9.04 20.81
N GLY A 19 -17.18 9.58 21.71
CA GLY A 19 -16.93 9.56 23.14
C GLY A 19 -15.87 10.56 23.64
N VAL A 20 -15.27 11.37 22.75
CA VAL A 20 -14.40 12.49 23.16
C VAL A 20 -15.20 13.80 23.13
N GLU A 21 -15.33 14.43 24.29
CA GLU A 21 -16.09 15.67 24.45
C GLU A 21 -15.45 16.85 23.72
N LYS A 22 -16.28 17.84 23.36
CA LYS A 22 -15.81 19.05 22.66
C LYS A 22 -14.80 19.85 23.48
N GLU A 23 -14.97 19.90 24.78
CA GLU A 23 -14.09 20.58 25.74
C GLU A 23 -12.70 19.94 25.75
N THR A 24 -12.62 18.62 25.72
CA THR A 24 -11.37 17.86 25.64
C THR A 24 -10.64 18.14 24.33
N LEU A 25 -11.35 18.12 23.19
CA LEU A 25 -10.77 18.45 21.89
C LEU A 25 -10.36 19.94 21.80
N ALA A 26 -11.06 20.83 22.48
CA ALA A 26 -10.71 22.25 22.50
C ALA A 26 -9.34 22.52 23.15
N LYS A 27 -8.88 21.66 24.08
CA LYS A 27 -7.52 21.73 24.67
C LYS A 27 -6.41 21.54 23.63
N LEU A 28 -6.71 20.92 22.50
CA LEU A 28 -5.76 20.70 21.39
C LEU A 28 -5.71 21.87 20.41
N ARG A 29 -6.44 22.96 20.64
CA ARG A 29 -6.50 24.12 19.74
C ARG A 29 -5.12 24.76 19.57
N ASN A 30 -4.74 24.99 18.30
CA ASN A 30 -3.46 25.57 17.87
C ASN A 30 -2.22 24.77 18.35
N LYS A 31 -2.37 23.47 18.59
CA LYS A 31 -1.29 22.59 19.03
C LYS A 31 -0.59 21.92 17.86
N THR A 32 0.71 21.71 18.01
CA THR A 32 1.52 20.89 17.10
C THR A 32 1.68 19.50 17.71
N ILE A 33 1.23 18.49 16.97
CA ILE A 33 1.22 17.08 17.38
C ILE A 33 2.14 16.29 16.46
N VAL A 34 3.22 15.76 17.03
CA VAL A 34 4.12 14.82 16.33
C VAL A 34 3.66 13.41 16.62
N ILE A 35 3.50 12.59 15.58
CA ILE A 35 2.99 11.20 15.68
C ILE A 35 3.99 10.28 14.99
N SER A 36 4.31 9.14 15.60
CA SER A 36 5.16 8.11 15.00
C SER A 36 4.59 6.72 15.21
N GLY A 37 4.93 5.81 14.30
CA GLY A 37 4.53 4.40 14.32
C GLY A 37 3.78 3.99 13.05
N GLY A 38 3.08 2.85 13.14
CA GLY A 38 2.40 2.22 12.01
C GLY A 38 0.92 2.58 11.89
N GLU A 39 0.06 1.56 11.85
CA GLU A 39 -1.38 1.70 11.59
C GLU A 39 -2.10 2.61 12.60
N LEU A 40 -1.76 2.50 13.89
CA LEU A 40 -2.36 3.35 14.91
C LEU A 40 -2.00 4.83 14.72
N ALA A 41 -0.75 5.12 14.32
CA ALA A 41 -0.31 6.47 14.00
C ALA A 41 -1.10 7.04 12.80
N ARG A 42 -1.34 6.22 11.78
CA ARG A 42 -2.18 6.58 10.64
C ARG A 42 -3.60 6.97 11.08
N CYS A 43 -4.23 6.13 11.89
CA CYS A 43 -5.57 6.40 12.41
C CYS A 43 -5.64 7.73 13.19
N LEU A 44 -4.60 8.04 13.97
CA LEU A 44 -4.49 9.31 14.71
C LEU A 44 -4.35 10.51 13.77
N CYS A 45 -3.53 10.42 12.72
CA CYS A 45 -3.41 11.48 11.73
C CYS A 45 -4.77 11.85 11.15
N TYR A 46 -5.53 10.86 10.69
CA TYR A 46 -6.88 11.10 10.18
C TYR A 46 -7.82 11.67 11.23
N ALA A 47 -7.77 11.17 12.47
CA ALA A 47 -8.62 11.65 13.54
C ALA A 47 -8.37 13.13 13.87
N PHE A 48 -7.10 13.54 14.00
CA PHE A 48 -6.78 14.94 14.28
C PHE A 48 -7.12 15.85 13.10
N LEU A 49 -6.79 15.46 11.87
CA LEU A 49 -7.06 16.27 10.69
C LEU A 49 -8.56 16.38 10.40
N TYR A 50 -9.34 15.30 10.60
CA TYR A 50 -10.79 15.32 10.49
C TYR A 50 -11.42 16.32 11.50
N ASN A 51 -11.02 16.25 12.77
CA ASN A 51 -11.53 17.15 13.80
C ASN A 51 -11.00 18.58 13.61
N ASN A 52 -9.77 18.76 13.09
CA ASN A 52 -9.24 20.05 12.73
C ASN A 52 -10.12 20.75 11.68
N GLU A 53 -10.49 20.02 10.63
CA GLU A 53 -11.38 20.50 9.57
C GLU A 53 -12.80 20.75 10.08
N ALA A 54 -13.38 19.78 10.80
CA ALA A 54 -14.77 19.86 11.26
C ALA A 54 -15.00 20.93 12.34
N LYS A 55 -14.01 21.17 13.22
CA LYS A 55 -14.13 22.01 14.42
C LYS A 55 -13.20 23.24 14.42
N ARG A 56 -12.42 23.44 13.34
CA ARG A 56 -11.48 24.56 13.15
C ARG A 56 -10.53 24.71 14.34
N LEU A 57 -9.83 23.64 14.68
CA LEU A 57 -8.98 23.60 15.86
C LEU A 57 -7.60 24.24 15.66
N GLY A 58 -7.13 24.40 14.42
CA GLY A 58 -5.80 24.94 14.12
C GLY A 58 -4.68 23.97 14.50
N ILE A 59 -4.94 22.67 14.56
CA ILE A 59 -3.94 21.64 14.87
C ILE A 59 -2.99 21.50 13.67
N LYS A 60 -1.68 21.41 13.95
CA LYS A 60 -0.67 20.96 13.00
C LYS A 60 -0.26 19.53 13.34
N VAL A 61 -0.34 18.62 12.37
CA VAL A 61 0.06 17.22 12.52
C VAL A 61 1.38 17.00 11.78
N ILE A 62 2.37 16.43 12.45
CA ILE A 62 3.64 16.01 11.86
C ILE A 62 3.76 14.51 12.04
N LEU A 63 3.78 13.78 10.93
CA LEU A 63 4.05 12.35 10.95
C LEU A 63 5.55 12.11 10.85
N LEU A 64 6.10 11.45 11.84
CA LEU A 64 7.51 11.08 11.92
C LEU A 64 7.68 9.62 11.47
N GLY A 65 8.48 9.37 10.45
CA GLY A 65 8.64 8.05 9.85
C GLY A 65 9.95 7.86 9.11
N LYS A 66 10.11 6.72 8.43
CA LYS A 66 11.32 6.38 7.68
C LYS A 66 11.31 6.86 6.23
N SER A 67 10.16 6.97 5.62
CA SER A 67 10.05 7.20 4.19
C SER A 67 8.80 8.00 3.86
N ARG A 68 9.01 9.16 3.25
CA ARG A 68 7.92 9.96 2.67
C ARG A 68 7.17 9.20 1.58
N ASN A 69 7.88 8.34 0.85
CA ASN A 69 7.27 7.55 -0.22
C ASN A 69 6.26 6.53 0.30
N ALA A 70 6.50 5.94 1.47
CA ALA A 70 5.53 5.03 2.09
C ALA A 70 4.19 5.72 2.38
N ILE A 71 4.22 7.00 2.79
CA ILE A 71 2.99 7.77 3.03
C ILE A 71 2.37 8.23 1.72
N ALA A 72 3.19 8.66 0.76
CA ALA A 72 2.72 9.01 -0.57
C ALA A 72 2.01 7.84 -1.26
N SER A 73 2.39 6.59 -0.95
CA SER A 73 1.78 5.38 -1.51
C SER A 73 0.30 5.23 -1.17
N TYR A 74 -0.06 5.50 0.10
CA TYR A 74 -1.39 5.19 0.62
C TYR A 74 -2.20 6.42 1.00
N HIS A 75 -1.53 7.55 1.26
CA HIS A 75 -2.10 8.76 1.85
C HIS A 75 -1.52 10.02 1.24
N SER A 76 -1.31 10.02 -0.08
CA SER A 76 -0.78 11.18 -0.83
C SER A 76 -1.61 12.45 -0.60
N GLU A 77 -2.90 12.31 -0.31
CA GLU A 77 -3.80 13.41 0.04
C GLU A 77 -3.38 14.15 1.30
N LEU A 78 -2.75 13.47 2.26
CA LEU A 78 -2.25 14.12 3.47
C LEU A 78 -1.09 15.06 3.17
N LEU A 79 -0.21 14.69 2.23
CA LEU A 79 0.94 15.50 1.84
C LEU A 79 0.57 16.79 1.08
N LEU A 80 -0.68 16.93 0.67
CA LEU A 80 -1.20 18.13 -0.01
C LEU A 80 -1.84 19.14 0.96
N ARG A 81 -1.78 18.88 2.25
CA ARG A 81 -2.43 19.71 3.28
C ARG A 81 -1.44 20.62 3.97
N ASP A 82 -1.85 21.87 4.24
CA ASP A 82 -1.04 22.85 4.98
C ASP A 82 -0.96 22.55 6.49
N ASP A 83 -1.92 21.75 7.02
CA ASP A 83 -1.98 21.35 8.42
C ASP A 83 -1.32 19.98 8.70
N PHE A 84 -0.68 19.38 7.69
CA PHE A 84 0.04 18.11 7.78
C PHE A 84 1.46 18.23 7.22
N ASP A 85 2.41 17.58 7.88
CA ASP A 85 3.79 17.45 7.40
C ASP A 85 4.35 16.07 7.67
N PHE A 86 5.40 15.70 6.95
CA PHE A 86 6.15 14.46 7.16
C PHE A 86 7.62 14.77 7.36
N VAL A 87 8.21 14.21 8.41
CA VAL A 87 9.62 14.33 8.76
C VAL A 87 10.25 12.95 8.91
N ASP A 88 11.44 12.74 8.33
CA ASP A 88 12.22 11.52 8.52
C ASP A 88 12.84 11.45 9.93
N TYR A 89 13.02 10.24 10.48
CA TYR A 89 13.65 10.05 11.79
C TYR A 89 15.03 10.73 11.89
N ASN A 90 15.79 10.74 10.81
CA ASN A 90 17.12 11.38 10.79
C ASN A 90 17.04 12.91 10.82
N SER A 91 15.94 13.48 10.33
CA SER A 91 15.64 14.92 10.34
C SER A 91 14.83 15.36 11.56
N ALA A 92 14.68 14.52 12.59
CA ALA A 92 13.91 14.83 13.79
C ALA A 92 14.34 16.14 14.48
N SER A 93 15.61 16.56 14.35
CA SER A 93 16.13 17.83 14.87
C SER A 93 15.61 19.08 14.15
N GLU A 94 14.98 18.94 12.98
CA GLU A 94 14.35 20.04 12.26
C GLU A 94 13.02 20.47 12.89
N ILE A 95 12.43 19.62 13.74
CA ILE A 95 11.20 19.94 14.46
C ILE A 95 11.54 20.84 15.65
N SER A 96 11.32 22.12 15.49
CA SER A 96 11.64 23.16 16.49
C SER A 96 10.51 23.43 17.50
N SER A 97 9.28 22.95 17.24
CA SER A 97 8.13 23.13 18.12
C SER A 97 7.21 21.91 18.06
N ALA A 98 6.88 21.38 19.23
CA ALA A 98 5.85 20.36 19.40
C ALA A 98 5.22 20.53 20.80
N ASP A 99 3.91 20.41 20.90
CA ASP A 99 3.20 20.36 22.18
C ASP A 99 3.05 18.91 22.67
N TYR A 100 2.87 17.99 21.71
CA TYR A 100 2.70 16.57 21.98
C TYR A 100 3.55 15.73 21.05
N VAL A 101 4.11 14.64 21.59
CA VAL A 101 4.76 13.57 20.83
C VAL A 101 4.05 12.26 21.15
N ILE A 102 3.43 11.63 20.17
CA ILE A 102 2.74 10.35 20.30
C ILE A 102 3.56 9.30 19.57
N THR A 103 3.99 8.27 20.29
CA THR A 103 4.74 7.16 19.68
C THR A 103 3.98 5.87 19.89
N THR A 104 3.54 5.28 18.79
CA THR A 104 2.74 4.04 18.80
C THR A 104 3.57 2.80 18.43
N GLY A 105 4.73 2.98 17.79
CA GLY A 105 5.61 1.89 17.38
C GLY A 105 4.86 0.82 16.61
N ILE A 106 5.02 -0.40 17.05
CA ILE A 106 4.39 -1.61 16.49
C ILE A 106 3.12 -2.02 17.24
N CYS A 107 2.50 -1.11 17.99
CA CYS A 107 1.31 -1.42 18.78
C CYS A 107 0.17 -1.93 17.89
N GLY A 108 -0.33 -3.12 18.17
CA GLY A 108 -1.39 -3.77 17.41
C GLY A 108 -0.94 -4.43 16.09
N GLU A 109 0.35 -4.41 15.74
CA GLU A 109 0.86 -5.02 14.52
C GLU A 109 1.42 -6.41 14.75
N HIS A 110 1.24 -7.30 13.77
CA HIS A 110 1.92 -8.61 13.77
C HIS A 110 3.39 -8.44 13.36
N THR A 111 4.29 -9.09 14.06
CA THR A 111 5.72 -8.80 13.94
C THR A 111 6.57 -9.92 13.37
N ASP A 112 6.06 -11.01 12.90
CA ASP A 112 6.75 -12.17 12.26
C ASP A 112 8.20 -12.42 12.76
N ASN A 113 8.52 -12.03 14.00
CA ASN A 113 9.87 -12.09 14.62
C ASN A 113 10.99 -11.44 13.76
N ASN A 114 10.66 -10.44 12.95
CA ASN A 114 11.60 -9.74 12.08
C ASN A 114 12.54 -8.83 12.90
N PRO A 115 13.87 -9.08 12.93
CA PRO A 115 14.82 -8.28 13.71
C PRO A 115 14.90 -6.80 13.26
N GLN A 116 14.50 -6.47 12.06
CA GLN A 116 14.46 -5.10 11.57
C GLN A 116 13.54 -4.21 12.41
N ILE A 117 12.49 -4.80 13.01
CA ILE A 117 11.55 -4.10 13.90
C ILE A 117 12.26 -3.49 15.11
N MET A 118 13.25 -4.20 15.68
CA MET A 118 14.03 -3.67 16.80
C MET A 118 14.86 -2.46 16.38
N ILE A 119 15.56 -2.55 15.26
CA ILE A 119 16.39 -1.45 14.73
C ILE A 119 15.52 -0.22 14.49
N ASP A 120 14.40 -0.41 13.85
CA ASP A 120 13.46 0.64 13.48
C ASP A 120 12.81 1.29 14.70
N GLY A 121 12.36 0.47 15.64
CA GLY A 121 11.74 0.95 16.87
C GLY A 121 12.73 1.70 17.79
N ILE A 122 14.02 1.33 17.79
CA ILE A 122 15.06 2.09 18.48
C ILE A 122 15.29 3.44 17.78
N ALA A 123 15.32 3.48 16.46
CA ALA A 123 15.45 4.74 15.71
C ALA A 123 14.26 5.67 15.98
N GLU A 124 13.04 5.14 15.95
CA GLU A 124 11.80 5.85 16.27
C GLU A 124 11.84 6.48 17.67
N VAL A 125 12.08 5.65 18.70
CA VAL A 125 12.05 6.14 20.07
C VAL A 125 13.13 7.18 20.36
N ASN A 126 14.31 7.03 19.75
CA ASN A 126 15.38 8.02 19.86
C ASN A 126 15.00 9.36 19.20
N ALA A 127 14.36 9.31 18.02
CA ALA A 127 13.85 10.52 17.36
C ALA A 127 12.79 11.21 18.21
N CYS A 128 11.81 10.48 18.74
CA CYS A 128 10.77 11.01 19.63
C CYS A 128 11.37 11.62 20.91
N ALA A 129 12.34 10.95 21.54
CA ALA A 129 13.00 11.46 22.73
C ALA A 129 13.77 12.77 22.47
N LYS A 130 14.44 12.89 21.32
CA LYS A 130 15.14 14.13 20.92
C LYS A 130 14.16 15.29 20.74
N ILE A 131 13.06 15.07 20.02
CA ILE A 131 12.03 16.10 19.80
C ILE A 131 11.44 16.53 21.14
N ALA A 132 10.97 15.59 21.95
CA ALA A 132 10.37 15.90 23.24
C ALA A 132 11.33 16.70 24.13
N LYS A 133 12.59 16.27 24.25
CA LYS A 133 13.61 16.96 25.05
C LYS A 133 13.89 18.39 24.57
N ALA A 134 13.86 18.60 23.24
CA ALA A 134 14.13 19.91 22.65
C ALA A 134 12.95 20.87 22.77
N THR A 135 11.72 20.37 22.79
CA THR A 135 10.50 21.18 22.74
C THR A 135 9.73 21.26 24.05
N GLY A 136 10.07 20.44 25.06
CA GLY A 136 9.30 20.31 26.30
C GLY A 136 7.95 19.58 26.09
N ALA A 137 7.75 18.92 24.95
CA ALA A 137 6.49 18.29 24.61
C ALA A 137 6.08 17.19 25.60
N ARG A 138 4.76 17.08 25.86
CA ARG A 138 4.19 15.93 26.56
C ARG A 138 4.22 14.70 25.65
N VAL A 139 4.78 13.59 26.15
CA VAL A 139 4.90 12.34 25.39
C VAL A 139 3.81 11.36 25.78
N VAL A 140 3.15 10.77 24.78
CA VAL A 140 2.24 9.64 24.96
C VAL A 140 2.85 8.42 24.27
N VAL A 141 3.20 7.41 25.08
CA VAL A 141 3.71 6.13 24.59
C VAL A 141 2.58 5.13 24.55
N VAL A 142 2.39 4.50 23.39
CA VAL A 142 1.36 3.46 23.25
C VAL A 142 2.06 2.14 22.95
N ASN A 143 1.88 1.18 23.82
CA ASN A 143 2.31 -0.20 23.69
C ASN A 143 1.10 -1.14 23.83
N ASP A 144 1.27 -2.41 23.56
CA ASP A 144 0.23 -3.41 23.80
C ASP A 144 0.63 -4.43 24.89
N SER A 145 -0.27 -5.35 25.16
CA SER A 145 -0.14 -6.30 26.26
C SER A 145 1.04 -7.28 26.16
N ARG A 146 1.71 -7.38 24.99
CA ARG A 146 2.96 -8.14 24.82
C ARG A 146 4.10 -7.62 25.70
N ILE A 147 4.04 -6.37 26.14
CA ILE A 147 5.01 -5.78 27.08
C ILE A 147 5.08 -6.54 28.42
N TYR A 148 3.96 -7.13 28.82
CA TYR A 148 3.91 -7.92 30.08
C TYR A 148 4.73 -9.20 30.00
N GLY A 149 4.94 -9.75 28.80
CA GLY A 149 5.66 -11.00 28.56
C GLY A 149 4.73 -12.20 28.45
N LYS A 150 5.27 -13.40 28.62
CA LYS A 150 4.52 -14.65 28.47
C LYS A 150 3.41 -14.74 29.52
N ALA A 151 2.17 -14.75 29.05
CA ALA A 151 1.00 -14.83 29.89
C ALA A 151 1.02 -16.10 30.77
N LYS A 152 0.65 -15.96 32.04
CA LYS A 152 0.34 -17.12 32.89
C LYS A 152 -1.16 -17.41 32.80
N PRO A 153 -1.55 -18.71 32.76
CA PRO A 153 -2.96 -19.08 32.72
C PRO A 153 -3.78 -18.37 33.80
N HIS A 154 -4.92 -17.84 33.43
CA HIS A 154 -5.89 -17.18 34.31
C HIS A 154 -5.39 -15.93 35.05
N ARG A 155 -4.21 -15.40 34.72
CA ARG A 155 -3.68 -14.17 35.33
C ARG A 155 -4.14 -12.94 34.54
N VAL A 156 -4.53 -11.90 35.29
CA VAL A 156 -4.84 -10.55 34.75
C VAL A 156 -3.77 -9.60 35.30
N TYR A 157 -3.08 -8.88 34.41
CA TYR A 157 -1.94 -8.04 34.76
C TYR A 157 -2.36 -6.59 35.01
N SER A 158 -1.87 -6.02 36.11
CA SER A 158 -1.96 -4.59 36.43
C SER A 158 -0.70 -3.85 35.99
N GLU A 159 -0.71 -2.52 35.96
CA GLU A 159 0.32 -1.67 35.37
C GLU A 159 1.72 -1.83 36.00
N ASN A 160 1.79 -2.23 37.25
CA ASN A 160 3.05 -2.43 38.02
C ASN A 160 3.54 -3.88 38.00
N GLU A 161 2.89 -4.78 37.26
CA GLU A 161 3.25 -6.19 37.18
C GLU A 161 3.93 -6.48 35.85
N TYR A 162 4.79 -7.52 35.84
CA TYR A 162 5.43 -8.05 34.65
C TYR A 162 5.55 -9.57 34.75
N ALA A 163 5.46 -10.24 33.61
CA ALA A 163 5.83 -11.64 33.46
C ALA A 163 7.24 -11.74 32.84
N GLU A 164 7.71 -12.98 32.71
CA GLU A 164 9.01 -13.29 32.13
C GLU A 164 9.01 -13.00 30.62
N LEU A 165 10.10 -12.38 30.14
CA LEU A 165 10.46 -12.29 28.76
C LEU A 165 11.82 -12.93 28.56
N ASP A 166 11.88 -14.00 27.78
CA ASP A 166 13.14 -14.63 27.41
C ASP A 166 13.91 -13.71 26.44
N ALA A 167 15.02 -13.17 26.93
CA ALA A 167 15.84 -12.22 26.16
C ALA A 167 16.47 -12.84 24.90
N THR A 168 16.54 -14.17 24.82
CA THR A 168 17.15 -14.91 23.70
C THR A 168 16.11 -15.42 22.68
N SER A 169 14.83 -15.40 23.03
CA SER A 169 13.77 -15.90 22.18
C SER A 169 13.31 -14.85 21.16
N PRO A 170 13.29 -15.15 19.86
CA PRO A 170 12.73 -14.26 18.85
C PRO A 170 11.27 -13.88 19.11
N SER A 171 10.46 -14.75 19.71
CA SER A 171 9.07 -14.48 20.06
C SER A 171 8.90 -13.39 21.12
N SER A 172 9.95 -13.07 21.88
CA SER A 172 9.96 -11.98 22.86
C SER A 172 10.27 -10.61 22.27
N LEU A 173 10.61 -10.52 20.98
CA LEU A 173 11.14 -9.31 20.33
C LEU A 173 10.22 -8.09 20.53
N ALA A 174 8.92 -8.24 20.28
CA ALA A 174 7.95 -7.16 20.42
C ALA A 174 7.86 -6.65 21.86
N GLY A 175 7.74 -7.56 22.83
CA GLY A 175 7.67 -7.19 24.24
C GLY A 175 8.94 -6.52 24.76
N GLN A 176 10.11 -6.97 24.29
CA GLN A 176 11.40 -6.35 24.63
C GLN A 176 11.54 -4.96 24.03
N LEU A 177 11.15 -4.77 22.77
CA LEU A 177 11.14 -3.46 22.14
C LEU A 177 10.24 -2.48 22.91
N MET A 178 9.04 -2.91 23.29
CA MET A 178 8.11 -2.08 24.06
C MET A 178 8.67 -1.67 25.42
N ARG A 179 9.31 -2.59 26.16
CA ARG A 179 10.03 -2.27 27.41
C ARG A 179 11.18 -1.29 27.18
N THR A 180 11.94 -1.49 26.10
CA THR A 180 13.04 -0.62 25.71
C THR A 180 12.54 0.80 25.41
N ARG A 181 11.42 0.95 24.68
CA ARG A 181 10.79 2.24 24.36
C ARG A 181 10.40 2.99 25.65
N GLU A 182 9.68 2.34 26.57
CA GLU A 182 9.31 2.95 27.85
C GLU A 182 10.55 3.38 28.64
N THR A 183 11.51 2.45 28.82
CA THR A 183 12.73 2.72 29.61
C THR A 183 13.54 3.86 28.99
N THR A 184 13.69 3.89 27.67
CA THR A 184 14.44 4.94 26.96
C THR A 184 13.81 6.31 27.19
N LEU A 185 12.50 6.44 26.95
CA LEU A 185 11.81 7.72 27.09
C LEU A 185 11.84 8.22 28.54
N HIS A 186 11.49 7.38 29.51
CA HIS A 186 11.56 7.76 30.92
C HIS A 186 12.97 8.14 31.37
N SER A 187 14.00 7.45 30.86
CA SER A 187 15.39 7.74 31.25
C SER A 187 15.91 9.04 30.60
N VAL A 188 15.68 9.23 29.31
CA VAL A 188 16.17 10.39 28.55
C VAL A 188 15.47 11.68 28.99
N LEU A 189 14.17 11.60 29.33
CA LEU A 189 13.35 12.74 29.66
C LEU A 189 13.27 13.06 31.16
N LYS A 190 13.87 12.22 32.04
CA LYS A 190 13.79 12.33 33.49
C LYS A 190 14.11 13.74 34.07
N ASN A 191 15.03 14.44 33.41
CA ASN A 191 15.50 15.78 33.86
C ASN A 191 15.17 16.84 32.80
N SER A 192 14.14 16.65 31.99
CA SER A 192 13.63 17.64 31.04
C SER A 192 12.27 18.19 31.51
N GLU A 193 11.75 19.17 30.78
CA GLU A 193 10.40 19.70 31.01
C GLU A 193 9.32 18.78 30.48
N SER A 194 9.70 17.75 29.69
CA SER A 194 8.76 16.81 29.11
C SER A 194 8.25 15.79 30.11
N THR A 195 6.97 15.45 29.99
CA THR A 195 6.32 14.40 30.78
C THR A 195 5.96 13.21 29.89
N VAL A 196 5.87 12.01 30.49
CA VAL A 196 5.62 10.77 29.76
C VAL A 196 4.40 10.05 30.32
N THR A 197 3.31 9.97 29.56
CA THR A 197 2.15 9.13 29.91
C THR A 197 2.19 7.87 29.04
N THR A 198 2.10 6.70 29.66
CA THR A 198 2.17 5.41 28.96
C THR A 198 0.81 4.73 28.95
N LEU A 199 0.38 4.29 27.77
CA LEU A 199 -0.80 3.45 27.56
C LEU A 199 -0.35 2.06 27.13
N ARG A 200 -0.94 1.01 27.74
CA ARG A 200 -0.71 -0.39 27.39
C ARG A 200 -2.06 -1.00 27.00
N THR A 201 -2.26 -1.25 25.72
CA THR A 201 -3.55 -1.71 25.19
C THR A 201 -3.68 -3.22 25.25
N GLY A 202 -4.91 -3.71 25.23
CA GLY A 202 -5.20 -5.08 24.82
C GLY A 202 -4.93 -5.29 23.33
N ILE A 203 -5.31 -6.45 22.80
CA ILE A 203 -5.28 -6.74 21.36
C ILE A 203 -6.29 -5.80 20.68
N ILE A 204 -5.78 -4.95 19.77
CA ILE A 204 -6.61 -3.97 19.08
C ILE A 204 -7.36 -4.64 17.94
N LEU A 205 -8.67 -4.49 17.93
CA LEU A 205 -9.52 -4.82 16.79
C LEU A 205 -10.14 -3.54 16.22
N GLY A 206 -10.28 -3.48 14.90
CA GLY A 206 -10.83 -2.28 14.28
C GLY A 206 -11.34 -2.51 12.87
N ALA A 207 -12.56 -2.07 12.61
CA ALA A 207 -13.11 -1.99 11.27
C ALA A 207 -12.27 -1.04 10.41
N SER A 208 -12.08 -1.37 9.14
CA SER A 208 -11.28 -0.56 8.20
C SER A 208 -9.90 -0.17 8.74
N SER A 209 -9.24 -1.11 9.41
CA SER A 209 -7.86 -0.97 9.89
C SER A 209 -7.01 -2.16 9.43
N ASN A 210 -5.71 -1.95 9.36
CA ASN A 210 -4.75 -3.00 8.98
C ASN A 210 -4.15 -3.69 10.22
N PHE A 211 -4.83 -3.64 11.37
CA PHE A 211 -4.44 -4.47 12.50
C PHE A 211 -4.67 -5.93 12.15
N THR A 212 -3.57 -6.68 12.07
CA THR A 212 -3.63 -8.11 11.80
C THR A 212 -3.96 -8.87 13.08
N SER A 213 -4.93 -9.72 13.01
CA SER A 213 -5.36 -10.56 14.13
C SER A 213 -5.54 -12.00 13.68
N VAL A 214 -5.32 -12.94 14.60
CA VAL A 214 -5.70 -14.35 14.41
C VAL A 214 -7.19 -14.51 14.08
N LEU A 215 -8.01 -13.49 14.33
CA LEU A 215 -9.43 -13.45 14.02
C LEU A 215 -9.75 -12.98 12.60
N ASP A 216 -8.79 -12.39 11.86
CA ASP A 216 -9.07 -11.89 10.50
C ASP A 216 -9.60 -12.96 9.54
N PRO A 217 -9.01 -14.18 9.47
CA PRO A 217 -9.57 -15.25 8.64
C PRO A 217 -10.97 -15.66 9.09
N VAL A 218 -11.22 -15.65 10.40
CA VAL A 218 -12.53 -15.98 10.98
C VAL A 218 -13.58 -14.94 10.57
N PHE A 219 -13.24 -13.66 10.63
CA PHE A 219 -14.13 -12.58 10.20
C PHE A 219 -14.43 -12.63 8.70
N ASP A 220 -13.40 -12.93 7.87
CA ASP A 220 -13.56 -13.07 6.43
C ASP A 220 -14.47 -14.27 6.08
N ASP A 221 -14.31 -15.40 6.75
CA ASP A 221 -15.15 -16.58 6.52
C ASP A 221 -16.61 -16.32 6.90
N ILE A 222 -16.86 -15.74 8.09
CA ILE A 222 -18.23 -15.42 8.54
C ILE A 222 -18.88 -14.38 7.61
N ALA A 223 -18.15 -13.34 7.21
CA ALA A 223 -18.64 -12.32 6.29
C ALA A 223 -19.06 -12.92 4.94
N ASN A 224 -18.34 -13.94 4.49
CA ASN A 224 -18.61 -14.70 3.27
C ASN A 224 -19.58 -15.88 3.48
N ARG A 225 -20.21 -15.99 4.64
CA ARG A 225 -21.11 -17.06 5.02
C ARG A 225 -20.50 -18.46 4.93
N ARG A 226 -19.19 -18.57 5.14
CA ARG A 226 -18.46 -19.84 5.22
C ARG A 226 -18.37 -20.31 6.66
N ASP A 227 -18.27 -21.61 6.84
CA ASP A 227 -17.91 -22.18 8.14
C ASP A 227 -16.40 -21.98 8.35
N THR A 228 -16.01 -21.72 9.59
CA THR A 228 -14.63 -21.39 9.94
C THR A 228 -14.15 -22.22 11.12
N VAL A 229 -12.82 -22.37 11.21
CA VAL A 229 -12.18 -23.05 12.34
C VAL A 229 -11.43 -22.00 13.17
N VAL A 230 -11.76 -21.95 14.45
CA VAL A 230 -11.11 -21.05 15.41
C VAL A 230 -10.08 -21.86 16.21
N PRO A 231 -8.82 -21.40 16.27
CA PRO A 231 -7.81 -22.09 17.08
C PRO A 231 -8.22 -22.17 18.55
N ALA A 232 -7.99 -23.30 19.17
CA ALA A 232 -8.27 -23.45 20.60
C ALA A 232 -7.24 -22.67 21.43
N THR A 233 -7.69 -21.81 22.33
CA THR A 233 -6.84 -21.16 23.34
C THR A 233 -7.44 -21.33 24.73
N ARG A 234 -6.60 -21.64 25.73
CA ARG A 234 -7.03 -21.67 27.14
C ARG A 234 -6.92 -20.31 27.79
N ASP A 235 -5.92 -19.55 27.37
CA ASP A 235 -5.61 -18.27 27.98
C ASP A 235 -6.55 -17.18 27.48
N ARG A 236 -6.83 -16.23 28.35
CA ARG A 236 -7.60 -15.04 28.01
C ARG A 236 -6.64 -13.92 27.68
N CYS A 237 -7.01 -13.16 26.64
CA CYS A 237 -6.41 -11.87 26.34
C CYS A 237 -7.46 -10.78 26.47
N THR A 238 -7.02 -9.58 26.72
CA THR A 238 -7.92 -8.41 26.64
C THR A 238 -7.96 -7.93 25.21
N PHE A 239 -9.17 -7.76 24.70
CA PHE A 239 -9.41 -7.11 23.41
C PHE A 239 -9.88 -5.67 23.63
N VAL A 240 -9.62 -4.79 22.68
CA VAL A 240 -10.06 -3.40 22.73
C VAL A 240 -10.40 -2.90 21.32
N TYR A 241 -11.48 -2.15 21.18
CA TYR A 241 -11.83 -1.55 19.91
C TYR A 241 -11.00 -0.29 19.65
N ILE A 242 -10.58 -0.07 18.41
CA ILE A 242 -9.70 1.04 18.00
C ILE A 242 -10.21 2.41 18.49
N ASN A 243 -11.53 2.66 18.48
CA ASN A 243 -12.08 3.95 18.92
C ASN A 243 -11.80 4.22 20.41
N ASP A 244 -11.86 3.20 21.26
CA ASP A 244 -11.51 3.32 22.68
C ASP A 244 -10.02 3.60 22.89
N VAL A 245 -9.16 3.06 22.02
CA VAL A 245 -7.71 3.36 22.06
C VAL A 245 -7.45 4.81 21.65
N LEU A 246 -8.07 5.28 20.57
CA LEU A 246 -7.93 6.69 20.13
C LEU A 246 -8.45 7.66 21.19
N LYS A 247 -9.58 7.34 21.82
CA LYS A 247 -10.13 8.09 22.95
C LYS A 247 -9.13 8.15 24.11
N ALA A 248 -8.56 7.02 24.51
CA ALA A 248 -7.55 6.95 25.58
C ALA A 248 -6.31 7.77 25.27
N ILE A 249 -5.84 7.79 24.01
CA ILE A 249 -4.70 8.62 23.59
C ILE A 249 -5.02 10.11 23.74
N VAL A 250 -6.19 10.57 23.30
CA VAL A 250 -6.60 11.97 23.48
C VAL A 250 -6.70 12.33 24.95
N PHE A 251 -7.24 11.44 25.79
CA PHE A 251 -7.27 11.66 27.24
C PHE A 251 -5.86 11.68 27.84
N ALA A 252 -4.94 10.83 27.40
CA ALA A 252 -3.54 10.85 27.82
C ALA A 252 -2.82 12.16 27.49
N MET A 253 -3.22 12.80 26.39
CA MET A 253 -2.69 14.13 26.02
C MET A 253 -3.24 15.24 26.93
N THR A 254 -4.47 15.15 27.39
CA THR A 254 -5.24 16.30 27.87
C THR A 254 -5.73 16.21 29.31
N ASN A 255 -6.05 15.02 29.80
CA ASN A 255 -6.79 14.83 31.06
C ASN A 255 -6.11 13.85 32.02
N LEU A 256 -5.41 12.80 31.53
CA LEU A 256 -4.79 11.83 32.40
C LEU A 256 -3.56 12.40 33.13
N GLU A 257 -3.25 11.79 34.27
CA GLU A 257 -2.09 12.14 35.08
C GLU A 257 -0.79 11.95 34.28
N GLU A 258 0.13 12.87 34.40
CA GLU A 258 1.44 12.84 33.79
C GLU A 258 2.37 11.85 34.50
N ASN A 259 3.34 11.31 33.75
CA ASN A 259 4.30 10.31 34.25
C ASN A 259 3.65 9.06 34.83
N ALA A 260 2.47 8.70 34.35
CA ALA A 260 1.71 7.55 34.79
C ALA A 260 1.55 6.49 33.69
N VAL A 261 1.30 5.25 34.10
CA VAL A 261 1.01 4.12 33.23
C VAL A 261 -0.45 3.72 33.38
N TYR A 262 -1.12 3.45 32.27
CA TYR A 262 -2.51 3.00 32.23
C TYR A 262 -2.69 1.82 31.29
N ASN A 263 -3.39 0.80 31.73
CA ASN A 263 -3.91 -0.25 30.87
C ASN A 263 -5.18 0.19 30.17
N VAL A 264 -5.32 -0.17 28.88
CA VAL A 264 -6.46 0.17 28.03
C VAL A 264 -7.06 -1.11 27.45
N GLY A 265 -8.18 -1.55 27.99
CA GLY A 265 -8.91 -2.74 27.53
C GLY A 265 -10.34 -2.38 27.20
N GLY A 266 -11.01 -3.16 26.34
CA GLY A 266 -12.43 -3.01 26.08
C GLY A 266 -13.30 -3.40 27.28
N LYS A 267 -14.55 -2.94 27.29
CA LYS A 267 -15.52 -3.25 28.34
C LYS A 267 -15.85 -4.75 28.33
N ASN A 268 -15.55 -5.46 29.41
CA ASN A 268 -15.75 -6.91 29.52
C ASN A 268 -15.11 -7.75 28.39
N CYS A 269 -13.97 -7.30 27.86
CA CYS A 269 -13.32 -7.89 26.70
C CYS A 269 -12.15 -8.84 27.05
N ASN A 270 -12.11 -9.41 28.26
CA ASN A 270 -11.17 -10.46 28.63
C ASN A 270 -11.71 -11.84 28.17
N ALA A 271 -11.26 -12.32 27.02
CA ALA A 271 -11.79 -13.50 26.37
C ALA A 271 -10.68 -14.44 25.85
N SER A 272 -10.97 -15.74 25.81
CA SER A 272 -10.23 -16.72 25.01
C SER A 272 -10.84 -16.82 23.61
N LEU A 273 -10.13 -17.41 22.65
CA LEU A 273 -10.70 -17.63 21.31
C LEU A 273 -11.92 -18.58 21.37
N ILE A 274 -11.94 -19.52 22.30
CA ILE A 274 -13.12 -20.38 22.53
C ILE A 274 -14.34 -19.54 22.92
N MET A 275 -14.19 -18.55 23.80
CA MET A 275 -15.27 -17.65 24.18
C MET A 275 -15.71 -16.78 23.00
N ILE A 276 -14.77 -16.32 22.18
CA ILE A 276 -15.09 -15.55 20.96
C ILE A 276 -15.87 -16.42 19.97
N ALA A 277 -15.46 -17.66 19.73
CA ALA A 277 -16.18 -18.60 18.88
C ALA A 277 -17.62 -18.85 19.38
N ALA A 278 -17.80 -18.95 20.71
CA ALA A 278 -19.13 -19.09 21.29
C ALA A 278 -20.02 -17.85 21.03
N VAL A 279 -19.47 -16.64 21.22
CA VAL A 279 -20.19 -15.39 20.91
C VAL A 279 -20.53 -15.30 19.41
N LEU A 280 -19.58 -15.66 18.53
CA LEU A 280 -19.82 -15.65 17.08
C LEU A 280 -20.90 -16.67 16.67
N ASN A 281 -20.91 -17.86 17.28
CA ASN A 281 -21.94 -18.87 17.04
C ASN A 281 -23.32 -18.42 17.50
N ASP A 282 -23.41 -17.70 18.61
CA ASP A 282 -24.67 -17.14 19.09
C ASP A 282 -25.22 -16.07 18.12
N ILE A 283 -24.34 -15.21 17.59
CA ILE A 283 -24.73 -14.12 16.68
C ILE A 283 -25.05 -14.62 15.26
N TYR A 284 -24.25 -15.55 14.72
CA TYR A 284 -24.26 -15.92 13.30
C TYR A 284 -24.71 -17.37 13.02
N GLY A 285 -25.05 -18.14 14.04
CA GLY A 285 -25.64 -19.47 13.91
C GLY A 285 -24.63 -20.59 13.60
N SER A 286 -23.88 -21.05 14.62
CA SER A 286 -23.02 -22.26 14.60
C SER A 286 -22.07 -22.42 13.41
N ARG A 287 -21.41 -21.33 13.00
CA ARG A 287 -20.44 -21.31 11.89
C ARG A 287 -19.00 -21.52 12.33
N CYS A 288 -18.71 -21.37 13.62
CA CYS A 288 -17.37 -21.53 14.16
C CYS A 288 -17.22 -22.90 14.83
N THR A 289 -16.26 -23.68 14.39
CA THR A 289 -15.82 -24.89 15.06
C THR A 289 -14.49 -24.63 15.76
N ILE A 290 -14.23 -25.30 16.89
CA ILE A 290 -12.97 -25.20 17.59
C ILE A 290 -12.02 -26.25 17.04
N GLU A 291 -10.81 -25.82 16.72
CA GLU A 291 -9.76 -26.73 16.25
C GLU A 291 -9.44 -27.79 17.32
N SER A 292 -9.40 -29.06 16.89
CA SER A 292 -9.00 -30.15 17.76
C SER A 292 -7.48 -30.35 17.68
N GLY A 293 -6.77 -30.12 18.77
CA GLY A 293 -5.31 -30.29 18.80
C GLY A 293 -4.66 -29.55 19.94
N ASP A 294 -3.40 -29.19 19.77
CA ASP A 294 -2.66 -28.39 20.75
C ASP A 294 -3.18 -26.96 20.82
N PHE A 295 -3.16 -26.40 22.02
CA PHE A 295 -3.65 -25.04 22.22
C PHE A 295 -2.66 -24.02 21.60
N THR A 296 -3.20 -23.10 20.80
CA THR A 296 -2.44 -21.96 20.28
C THR A 296 -2.24 -20.92 21.40
N GLU A 297 -1.03 -20.40 21.53
CA GLU A 297 -0.75 -19.25 22.41
C GLU A 297 -1.15 -17.96 21.65
N LEU A 298 -1.91 -17.08 22.32
CA LEU A 298 -2.18 -15.74 21.81
C LEU A 298 -1.02 -14.80 22.13
N ASP A 299 -0.73 -13.93 21.19
CA ASP A 299 0.31 -12.91 21.32
C ASP A 299 -0.21 -11.73 22.17
N GLY A 300 -0.31 -11.92 23.47
CA GLY A 300 -0.82 -10.94 24.42
C GLY A 300 -1.27 -11.58 25.73
N CYS A 301 -1.85 -10.79 26.61
CA CYS A 301 -2.37 -11.26 27.90
C CYS A 301 -3.63 -10.50 28.33
N ALA A 302 -4.29 -11.01 29.39
CA ALA A 302 -5.37 -10.29 30.05
C ALA A 302 -4.82 -9.16 30.94
N ILE A 303 -5.36 -7.95 30.80
CA ILE A 303 -4.95 -6.75 31.54
C ILE A 303 -6.12 -6.16 32.34
N ASN A 304 -5.80 -5.52 33.45
CA ASN A 304 -6.76 -4.80 34.29
C ASN A 304 -6.77 -3.32 33.91
N SER A 305 -7.89 -2.82 33.39
CA SER A 305 -8.07 -1.46 32.90
C SER A 305 -8.85 -0.57 33.89
N ASN A 306 -9.02 -0.97 35.16
CA ASN A 306 -9.80 -0.20 36.14
C ASN A 306 -9.21 1.17 36.40
N LYS A 307 -7.87 1.31 36.37
CA LYS A 307 -7.20 2.59 36.64
C LYS A 307 -7.59 3.69 35.65
N ILE A 308 -7.67 3.37 34.34
CA ILE A 308 -8.06 4.36 33.35
C ILE A 308 -9.57 4.69 33.43
N SER A 309 -10.39 3.72 33.78
CA SER A 309 -11.84 3.91 33.91
C SER A 309 -12.20 4.85 35.07
N VAL A 310 -11.46 4.82 36.16
CA VAL A 310 -11.64 5.75 37.30
C VAL A 310 -11.32 7.20 36.91
N ASN A 311 -10.50 7.40 35.89
CA ASN A 311 -10.11 8.70 35.37
C ASN A 311 -11.02 9.19 34.21
N GLU A 312 -12.29 8.82 34.21
CA GLU A 312 -13.31 9.25 33.25
C GLU A 312 -13.08 8.79 31.79
N CYS A 313 -12.11 7.93 31.55
CA CYS A 313 -11.82 7.35 30.24
C CYS A 313 -12.27 5.89 30.21
N THR A 314 -13.58 5.68 30.31
CA THR A 314 -14.14 4.33 30.27
C THR A 314 -14.29 3.85 28.84
N PRO A 315 -13.81 2.65 28.49
CA PRO A 315 -14.09 2.02 27.20
C PRO A 315 -15.61 1.77 27.02
N ASP A 316 -16.12 2.11 25.84
CA ASP A 316 -17.56 2.06 25.57
C ASP A 316 -17.98 0.78 24.83
N ILE A 317 -17.06 0.17 24.08
CA ILE A 317 -17.35 -0.95 23.18
C ILE A 317 -17.10 -2.28 23.89
N ASP A 318 -18.13 -3.12 23.99
CA ASP A 318 -18.02 -4.49 24.49
C ASP A 318 -17.62 -5.49 23.39
N LEU A 319 -17.30 -6.71 23.80
CA LEU A 319 -16.79 -7.75 22.91
C LEU A 319 -17.76 -8.07 21.77
N GLU A 320 -19.05 -8.24 22.08
CA GLU A 320 -20.07 -8.60 21.09
C GLU A 320 -20.23 -7.50 20.02
N THR A 321 -20.32 -6.26 20.47
CA THR A 321 -20.43 -5.09 19.58
C THR A 321 -19.19 -4.96 18.70
N MET A 322 -17.99 -5.12 19.26
CA MET A 322 -16.75 -5.06 18.52
C MET A 322 -16.67 -6.11 17.43
N LEU A 323 -17.01 -7.38 17.74
CA LEU A 323 -17.03 -8.47 16.77
C LEU A 323 -18.03 -8.21 15.64
N LYS A 324 -19.24 -7.74 15.98
CA LYS A 324 -20.25 -7.35 14.97
C LYS A 324 -19.72 -6.27 14.02
N ILE A 325 -19.11 -5.22 14.54
CA ILE A 325 -18.58 -4.12 13.72
C ILE A 325 -17.49 -4.63 12.78
N CYS A 326 -16.54 -5.44 13.27
CA CYS A 326 -15.47 -5.99 12.45
C CYS A 326 -15.99 -6.87 11.30
N ILE A 327 -16.98 -7.73 11.58
CA ILE A 327 -17.61 -8.57 10.56
C ILE A 327 -18.44 -7.74 9.56
N MET A 328 -19.18 -6.73 10.04
CA MET A 328 -19.90 -5.81 9.14
C MET A 328 -18.97 -5.06 8.19
N ASP A 329 -17.80 -4.65 8.65
CA ASP A 329 -16.78 -4.05 7.81
C ASP A 329 -16.31 -5.02 6.72
N LYS A 330 -16.02 -6.27 7.08
CA LYS A 330 -15.67 -7.31 6.10
C LYS A 330 -16.79 -7.56 5.09
N MET A 331 -18.06 -7.64 5.52
CA MET A 331 -19.22 -7.78 4.64
C MET A 331 -19.39 -6.63 3.65
N LYS A 332 -19.00 -5.41 4.03
CA LYS A 332 -19.07 -4.21 3.17
C LYS A 332 -17.83 -4.05 2.30
N SER A 333 -16.68 -4.53 2.75
CA SER A 333 -15.39 -4.38 2.06
C SER A 333 -15.20 -5.35 0.89
N GLU A 334 -16.10 -6.30 0.66
CA GLU A 334 -16.06 -7.18 -0.54
C GLU A 334 -16.03 -6.41 -1.89
N LYS A 335 -16.28 -5.09 -1.87
CA LYS A 335 -16.11 -4.22 -3.04
C LYS A 335 -14.77 -3.47 -3.08
N VAL A 336 -13.94 -3.56 -2.04
CA VAL A 336 -12.65 -2.87 -1.97
C VAL A 336 -11.58 -3.86 -1.51
N LEU A 337 -10.87 -4.44 -2.45
CA LEU A 337 -9.70 -5.28 -2.19
C LEU A 337 -8.65 -4.46 -1.41
N ARG A 338 -8.33 -4.87 -0.18
CA ARG A 338 -7.23 -4.30 0.60
C ARG A 338 -5.93 -5.01 0.24
N ILE A 339 -4.90 -4.24 -0.04
CA ILE A 339 -3.56 -4.77 -0.26
C ILE A 339 -2.94 -5.10 1.12
N PRO A 340 -2.51 -6.34 1.39
CA PRO A 340 -1.84 -6.70 2.65
C PRO A 340 -0.50 -5.97 2.82
N HIS A 341 -0.07 -5.68 4.05
CA HIS A 341 1.25 -5.06 4.37
C HIS A 341 2.46 -5.79 3.75
N SER A 342 2.35 -7.10 3.48
CA SER A 342 3.36 -7.83 2.71
C SER A 342 3.52 -7.34 1.27
N HIS A 343 2.51 -6.66 0.71
CA HIS A 343 2.57 -6.03 -0.61
C HIS A 343 3.36 -4.73 -0.61
N GLU A 344 3.35 -3.95 0.47
CA GLU A 344 4.07 -2.66 0.57
C GLU A 344 5.58 -2.84 0.40
N ARG A 345 6.17 -3.76 1.16
CA ARG A 345 7.61 -4.09 1.01
C ARG A 345 7.96 -4.65 -0.37
N ARG A 346 7.03 -5.40 -0.95
CA ARG A 346 7.22 -5.95 -2.30
C ARG A 346 7.10 -4.88 -3.37
N LEU A 347 6.19 -3.91 -3.21
CA LEU A 347 6.02 -2.82 -4.17
C LEU A 347 7.24 -1.91 -4.18
N ASP A 348 7.80 -1.56 -3.02
CA ASP A 348 9.07 -0.79 -2.95
C ASP A 348 10.21 -1.54 -3.66
N SER A 349 10.34 -2.86 -3.44
CA SER A 349 11.35 -3.67 -4.14
C SER A 349 11.09 -3.77 -5.64
N ILE A 350 9.83 -3.86 -6.04
CA ILE A 350 9.41 -3.87 -7.45
C ILE A 350 9.78 -2.53 -8.11
N HIS A 351 9.47 -1.40 -7.49
CA HIS A 351 9.83 -0.08 -7.99
C HIS A 351 11.35 0.09 -8.15
N GLU A 352 12.14 -0.37 -7.19
CA GLU A 352 13.61 -0.36 -7.30
C GLU A 352 14.12 -1.22 -8.47
N ILE A 353 13.51 -2.40 -8.67
CA ILE A 353 13.83 -3.28 -9.81
C ILE A 353 13.42 -2.61 -11.13
N GLN A 354 12.24 -2.00 -11.18
CA GLN A 354 11.76 -1.30 -12.38
C GLN A 354 12.58 -0.05 -12.68
N LEU A 355 13.07 0.64 -11.66
CA LEU A 355 14.02 1.73 -11.84
C LEU A 355 15.35 1.22 -12.43
N ALA A 356 15.83 0.03 -12.02
CA ALA A 356 17.01 -0.59 -12.65
C ALA A 356 16.79 -0.87 -14.15
N PHE A 357 15.61 -1.36 -14.52
CA PHE A 357 15.24 -1.54 -15.93
C PHE A 357 15.24 -0.22 -16.70
N LEU A 358 14.66 0.85 -16.12
CA LEU A 358 14.64 2.18 -16.72
C LEU A 358 16.04 2.71 -16.96
N LEU A 359 16.93 2.60 -15.97
CA LEU A 359 18.32 3.07 -16.07
C LEU A 359 19.11 2.29 -17.13
N GLU A 360 18.93 0.97 -17.17
CA GLU A 360 19.60 0.13 -18.16
C GLU A 360 19.07 0.38 -19.58
N THR A 361 17.76 0.57 -19.71
CA THR A 361 17.13 0.94 -20.98
C THR A 361 17.61 2.32 -21.45
N ASP A 362 17.68 3.31 -20.55
CA ASP A 362 18.22 4.64 -20.86
C ASP A 362 19.69 4.57 -21.33
N ARG A 363 20.52 3.73 -20.66
CA ARG A 363 21.91 3.49 -21.08
C ARG A 363 21.99 2.97 -22.52
N ILE A 364 21.17 1.95 -22.83
CA ILE A 364 21.14 1.35 -24.18
C ILE A 364 20.65 2.38 -25.21
N CYS A 365 19.56 3.08 -24.91
CA CYS A 365 18.97 4.07 -25.81
C CYS A 365 19.93 5.23 -26.11
N ARG A 366 20.61 5.76 -25.10
CA ARG A 366 21.63 6.81 -25.29
C ARG A 366 22.82 6.33 -26.12
N LYS A 367 23.34 5.11 -25.82
CA LYS A 367 24.48 4.52 -26.55
C LYS A 367 24.18 4.36 -28.03
N HIS A 368 22.96 3.98 -28.39
CA HIS A 368 22.57 3.68 -29.76
C HIS A 368 21.72 4.76 -30.44
N ASN A 369 21.60 5.93 -29.81
CA ASN A 369 20.77 7.04 -30.30
C ASN A 369 19.35 6.60 -30.69
N ILE A 370 18.70 5.90 -29.76
CA ILE A 370 17.29 5.46 -29.85
C ILE A 370 16.43 6.42 -29.06
N LYS A 371 15.43 7.00 -29.69
CA LYS A 371 14.51 7.92 -29.04
C LYS A 371 13.41 7.14 -28.33
N TYR A 372 13.19 7.47 -27.05
CA TYR A 372 12.11 6.91 -26.25
C TYR A 372 11.57 7.99 -25.31
N PHE A 373 10.45 7.70 -24.65
CA PHE A 373 9.84 8.53 -23.61
C PHE A 373 9.29 7.64 -22.50
N LEU A 374 9.21 8.16 -21.28
CA LEU A 374 8.36 7.55 -20.26
C LEU A 374 6.92 7.48 -20.80
N GLY A 375 6.23 6.36 -20.55
CA GLY A 375 4.89 6.08 -21.05
C GLY A 375 3.85 6.01 -19.93
N GLY A 376 2.58 6.00 -20.28
CA GLY A 376 1.49 5.62 -19.41
C GLY A 376 1.52 6.21 -18.00
N GLY A 377 1.38 5.33 -17.02
CA GLY A 377 1.47 5.63 -15.59
C GLY A 377 2.82 6.18 -15.17
N THR A 378 3.91 5.72 -15.78
CA THR A 378 5.28 6.18 -15.47
C THR A 378 5.50 7.64 -15.87
N LEU A 379 4.98 8.07 -17.02
CA LEU A 379 5.00 9.49 -17.41
C LEU A 379 4.17 10.34 -16.45
N LEU A 380 2.97 9.91 -16.10
CA LEU A 380 2.12 10.59 -15.13
C LEU A 380 2.81 10.68 -13.76
N GLY A 381 3.49 9.62 -13.33
CA GLY A 381 4.31 9.57 -12.13
C GLY A 381 5.44 10.60 -12.15
N ALA A 382 6.20 10.70 -13.25
CA ALA A 382 7.26 11.69 -13.42
C ALA A 382 6.75 13.13 -13.25
N ILE A 383 5.61 13.45 -13.85
CA ILE A 383 5.06 14.82 -13.84
C ILE A 383 4.44 15.15 -12.47
N ARG A 384 3.61 14.27 -11.92
CA ARG A 384 2.79 14.52 -10.73
C ARG A 384 3.52 14.19 -9.42
N HIS A 385 4.26 13.08 -9.37
CA HIS A 385 4.87 12.53 -8.15
C HIS A 385 6.39 12.66 -8.11
N LYS A 386 7.05 12.98 -9.21
CA LYS A 386 8.52 12.99 -9.38
C LYS A 386 9.15 11.59 -9.18
N GLY A 387 8.37 10.55 -9.41
CA GLY A 387 8.70 9.15 -9.22
C GLY A 387 7.54 8.26 -9.61
N PHE A 388 7.56 7.01 -9.17
CA PHE A 388 6.44 6.11 -9.38
C PHE A 388 5.14 6.68 -8.80
N ILE A 389 4.01 6.35 -9.43
CA ILE A 389 2.72 6.48 -8.77
C ILE A 389 2.71 5.45 -7.64
N PRO A 390 2.47 5.86 -6.39
CA PRO A 390 2.79 5.02 -5.23
C PRO A 390 2.06 3.68 -5.15
N TRP A 391 0.92 3.53 -5.83
CA TRP A 391 0.13 2.30 -5.90
C TRP A 391 0.23 1.59 -7.25
N ASP A 392 1.09 2.06 -8.15
CA ASP A 392 1.29 1.47 -9.47
C ASP A 392 2.31 0.32 -9.38
N ASP A 393 2.03 -0.78 -10.02
CA ASP A 393 2.84 -2.00 -9.95
C ASP A 393 3.62 -2.28 -11.23
N ASP A 394 3.58 -1.35 -12.19
CA ASP A 394 4.30 -1.43 -13.45
C ASP A 394 5.09 -0.16 -13.79
N ALA A 395 5.96 -0.30 -14.76
CA ALA A 395 6.67 0.81 -15.38
C ALA A 395 6.64 0.65 -16.89
N ASP A 396 6.40 1.78 -17.56
CA ASP A 396 6.18 1.83 -18.99
C ASP A 396 7.10 2.83 -19.67
N ILE A 397 7.62 2.46 -20.83
CA ILE A 397 8.13 3.43 -21.81
C ILE A 397 7.41 3.29 -23.15
N MET A 398 7.52 4.33 -23.95
CA MET A 398 6.99 4.35 -25.30
C MET A 398 8.04 4.77 -26.31
N MET A 399 7.98 4.16 -27.48
CA MET A 399 8.86 4.42 -28.62
C MET A 399 8.04 4.57 -29.90
N LEU A 400 8.52 5.34 -30.85
CA LEU A 400 7.99 5.29 -32.22
C LEU A 400 8.46 3.99 -32.89
N ARG A 401 7.69 3.50 -33.86
CA ARG A 401 7.93 2.22 -34.54
C ARG A 401 9.38 1.98 -35.01
N GLU A 402 10.03 2.97 -35.54
CA GLU A 402 11.39 2.84 -36.07
C GLU A 402 12.41 2.61 -34.94
N ASP A 403 12.29 3.40 -33.85
CA ASP A 403 13.12 3.25 -32.67
C ASP A 403 12.82 1.95 -31.92
N PHE A 404 11.54 1.57 -31.81
CA PHE A 404 11.13 0.31 -31.21
C PHE A 404 11.73 -0.91 -31.95
N ASP A 405 11.62 -0.94 -33.28
CA ASP A 405 12.17 -2.05 -34.08
C ASP A 405 13.71 -2.14 -33.87
N ARG A 406 14.43 -1.00 -33.85
CA ARG A 406 15.87 -0.95 -33.55
C ARG A 406 16.19 -1.41 -32.13
N PHE A 407 15.40 -0.99 -31.15
CA PHE A 407 15.58 -1.41 -29.76
C PHE A 407 15.42 -2.93 -29.62
N CYS A 408 14.40 -3.52 -30.24
CA CYS A 408 14.17 -4.97 -30.23
C CYS A 408 15.34 -5.79 -30.81
N GLU A 409 16.11 -5.23 -31.75
CA GLU A 409 17.29 -5.89 -32.33
C GLU A 409 18.54 -5.79 -31.43
N ILE A 410 18.64 -4.70 -30.67
CA ILE A 410 19.84 -4.34 -29.89
C ILE A 410 19.73 -4.84 -28.45
N ALA A 411 18.60 -4.62 -27.78
CA ALA A 411 18.42 -4.89 -26.37
C ALA A 411 18.77 -6.33 -25.93
N PRO A 412 18.41 -7.39 -26.68
CA PRO A 412 18.79 -8.76 -26.31
C PRO A 412 20.29 -9.01 -26.17
N LYS A 413 21.12 -8.16 -26.77
CA LYS A 413 22.60 -8.29 -26.78
C LYS A 413 23.28 -7.38 -25.77
N GLU A 414 22.59 -6.36 -25.29
CA GLU A 414 23.14 -5.31 -24.44
C GLU A 414 22.66 -5.38 -22.99
N LEU A 415 21.54 -6.08 -22.75
CA LEU A 415 21.00 -6.25 -21.39
C LEU A 415 21.94 -7.10 -20.51
N PRO A 416 22.02 -6.83 -19.21
CA PRO A 416 22.70 -7.67 -18.24
C PRO A 416 22.22 -9.11 -18.27
N SER A 417 23.09 -10.06 -17.86
CA SER A 417 22.82 -11.50 -17.93
C SER A 417 21.66 -12.00 -17.04
N ASN A 418 21.20 -11.19 -16.10
CA ASN A 418 20.04 -11.46 -15.24
C ASN A 418 18.75 -10.77 -15.72
N MET A 419 18.79 -10.16 -16.90
CA MET A 419 17.65 -9.51 -17.52
C MET A 419 17.36 -10.14 -18.88
N THR A 420 16.16 -10.61 -19.08
CA THR A 420 15.71 -11.23 -20.33
C THR A 420 14.81 -10.29 -21.12
N PHE A 421 15.17 -10.05 -22.39
CA PHE A 421 14.29 -9.34 -23.33
C PHE A 421 13.23 -10.29 -23.87
N GLN A 422 11.96 -9.99 -23.55
CA GLN A 422 10.81 -10.78 -23.96
C GLN A 422 10.00 -10.07 -25.05
N SER A 423 9.78 -10.74 -26.15
CA SER A 423 8.86 -10.34 -27.21
C SER A 423 8.32 -11.60 -27.88
N TYR A 424 7.32 -11.47 -28.72
CA TYR A 424 6.81 -12.60 -29.48
C TYR A 424 7.83 -13.21 -30.47
N HIS A 425 8.96 -12.54 -30.72
CA HIS A 425 10.09 -13.06 -31.52
C HIS A 425 11.06 -13.89 -30.67
N THR A 426 11.33 -13.46 -29.44
CA THR A 426 12.34 -14.08 -28.55
C THR A 426 11.74 -15.20 -27.69
N ASP A 427 10.48 -15.06 -27.27
CA ASP A 427 9.76 -16.06 -26.48
C ASP A 427 8.56 -16.61 -27.26
N LYS A 428 8.62 -17.90 -27.59
CA LYS A 428 7.58 -18.57 -28.40
C LYS A 428 6.22 -18.65 -27.69
N ALA A 429 6.20 -18.60 -26.37
CA ALA A 429 4.99 -18.61 -25.56
C ALA A 429 4.41 -17.20 -25.35
N CYS A 430 5.20 -16.16 -25.62
CA CYS A 430 4.77 -14.77 -25.50
C CYS A 430 3.68 -14.43 -26.52
N PHE A 431 2.61 -13.85 -26.04
CA PHE A 431 1.44 -13.42 -26.84
C PHE A 431 1.23 -11.90 -26.79
N TYR A 432 2.15 -11.17 -26.14
CA TYR A 432 2.13 -9.70 -26.15
C TYR A 432 2.71 -9.18 -27.46
N GLU A 433 2.06 -8.21 -28.05
CA GLU A 433 2.52 -7.48 -29.24
C GLU A 433 3.58 -6.41 -28.91
N PHE A 434 3.67 -6.01 -27.65
CA PHE A 434 4.70 -5.13 -27.11
C PHE A 434 5.87 -5.95 -26.52
N ALA A 435 6.96 -5.29 -26.19
CA ALA A 435 8.12 -5.95 -25.60
C ALA A 435 8.16 -5.72 -24.07
N LYS A 436 8.85 -6.62 -23.38
CA LYS A 436 9.12 -6.52 -21.95
C LYS A 436 10.60 -6.76 -21.68
N VAL A 437 11.15 -6.11 -20.68
CA VAL A 437 12.38 -6.56 -20.01
C VAL A 437 11.95 -7.25 -18.72
N ARG A 438 12.46 -8.45 -18.49
CA ARG A 438 12.13 -9.27 -17.34
C ARG A 438 13.33 -9.57 -16.48
N LEU A 439 13.14 -9.63 -15.16
CA LEU A 439 14.17 -10.05 -14.22
C LEU A 439 14.11 -11.58 -14.05
N ASP A 440 15.25 -12.24 -14.30
CA ASP A 440 15.39 -13.67 -14.11
C ASP A 440 15.37 -14.03 -12.60
N ASP A 441 15.05 -15.28 -12.29
CA ASP A 441 14.92 -15.79 -10.91
C ASP A 441 13.84 -15.05 -10.08
N THR A 442 12.85 -14.44 -10.72
CA THR A 442 11.68 -13.84 -10.07
C THR A 442 10.40 -14.36 -10.71
N PHE A 443 9.28 -14.23 -10.00
CA PHE A 443 7.97 -14.57 -10.52
C PHE A 443 6.95 -13.47 -10.18
N PHE A 444 6.30 -12.93 -11.21
CA PHE A 444 5.33 -11.86 -11.08
C PHE A 444 4.23 -12.08 -12.12
N ALA A 445 3.17 -12.76 -11.70
CA ALA A 445 2.10 -13.15 -12.61
C ALA A 445 0.75 -12.61 -12.15
N THR A 446 0.05 -11.97 -13.08
CA THR A 446 -1.35 -11.63 -12.91
C THR A 446 -2.21 -12.89 -12.86
N ASP A 447 -3.44 -12.79 -12.36
CA ASP A 447 -4.42 -13.91 -12.36
C ASP A 447 -4.64 -14.49 -13.76
N PHE A 448 -4.41 -13.66 -14.77
CA PHE A 448 -4.48 -14.04 -16.16
C PHE A 448 -3.25 -14.84 -16.66
N ALA A 449 -2.06 -14.54 -16.15
CA ALA A 449 -0.79 -15.12 -16.59
C ALA A 449 -0.29 -16.31 -15.73
N LYS A 450 -0.83 -16.48 -14.52
CA LYS A 450 -0.35 -17.47 -13.54
C LYS A 450 -0.32 -18.91 -14.05
N ASP A 451 -1.25 -19.27 -14.93
CA ASP A 451 -1.38 -20.63 -15.47
C ASP A 451 -0.52 -20.86 -16.73
N HIS A 452 0.21 -19.85 -17.19
CA HIS A 452 1.03 -19.92 -18.41
C HIS A 452 2.52 -20.06 -18.10
N HIS A 453 2.89 -21.20 -17.50
CA HIS A 453 4.26 -21.50 -17.06
C HIS A 453 5.29 -21.59 -18.19
N ALA A 454 4.86 -21.74 -19.44
CA ALA A 454 5.77 -21.77 -20.59
C ALA A 454 6.33 -20.39 -20.98
N MET A 455 5.72 -19.32 -20.51
CA MET A 455 6.14 -17.94 -20.73
C MET A 455 7.00 -17.46 -19.55
N HIS A 456 8.00 -16.65 -19.82
CA HIS A 456 8.76 -16.00 -18.76
C HIS A 456 7.86 -15.00 -17.98
N ASN A 457 7.67 -15.25 -16.69
CA ASN A 457 6.76 -14.49 -15.83
C ASN A 457 7.51 -13.75 -14.70
N GLY A 458 8.77 -13.39 -14.87
CA GLY A 458 9.52 -12.55 -13.93
C GLY A 458 8.98 -11.13 -13.85
N ILE A 459 9.41 -10.35 -12.83
CA ILE A 459 9.09 -8.92 -12.73
C ILE A 459 9.42 -8.25 -14.06
N ALA A 460 8.54 -7.38 -14.53
CA ALA A 460 8.59 -6.83 -15.88
C ALA A 460 8.61 -5.30 -15.89
N PHE A 461 9.07 -4.82 -17.03
CA PHE A 461 9.06 -3.45 -17.47
C PHE A 461 8.55 -3.42 -18.91
N ASP A 462 7.58 -2.58 -19.21
CA ASP A 462 6.83 -2.65 -20.46
C ASP A 462 7.31 -1.59 -21.47
N ILE A 463 7.44 -2.02 -22.73
CA ILE A 463 7.92 -1.18 -23.83
C ILE A 463 6.87 -1.16 -24.93
N PHE A 464 6.14 -0.07 -25.00
CA PHE A 464 5.07 0.12 -25.97
C PHE A 464 5.55 0.80 -27.25
N CYS A 465 4.97 0.39 -28.36
CA CYS A 465 5.22 1.03 -29.65
C CYS A 465 4.04 1.86 -30.09
N HIS A 466 4.31 3.09 -30.49
CA HIS A 466 3.32 3.99 -31.10
C HIS A 466 3.49 3.98 -32.61
N ASP A 467 2.43 3.59 -33.29
CA ASP A 467 2.41 3.40 -34.73
C ASP A 467 1.72 4.55 -35.49
N ASN A 468 2.23 4.83 -36.69
CA ASN A 468 1.53 5.73 -37.59
C ASN A 468 0.14 5.18 -37.96
N THR A 469 -0.82 6.08 -38.15
CA THR A 469 -2.15 5.70 -38.64
C THR A 469 -2.61 6.57 -39.81
N ALA A 470 -3.84 6.37 -40.28
CA ALA A 470 -4.41 7.13 -41.38
C ALA A 470 -4.63 8.61 -40.99
N ASN A 471 -4.44 9.54 -41.98
CA ASN A 471 -4.71 10.96 -41.73
C ASN A 471 -6.22 11.28 -41.74
N SER A 472 -7.03 10.53 -42.47
CA SER A 472 -8.49 10.71 -42.51
C SER A 472 -9.17 10.06 -41.29
N ALA A 473 -10.21 10.68 -40.77
CA ALA A 473 -10.97 10.15 -39.62
C ALA A 473 -11.59 8.77 -39.92
N ILE A 474 -12.11 8.57 -41.13
CA ILE A 474 -12.66 7.27 -41.54
C ILE A 474 -11.54 6.21 -41.59
N GLY A 475 -10.39 6.53 -42.17
CA GLY A 475 -9.24 5.63 -42.22
C GLY A 475 -8.73 5.23 -40.83
N ARG A 476 -8.68 6.15 -39.86
CA ARG A 476 -8.34 5.86 -38.47
C ARG A 476 -9.32 4.88 -37.82
N LYS A 477 -10.64 5.11 -38.01
CA LYS A 477 -11.67 4.21 -37.48
C LYS A 477 -11.56 2.80 -38.07
N ILE A 478 -11.31 2.69 -39.38
CA ILE A 478 -11.11 1.40 -40.06
C ILE A 478 -9.86 0.71 -39.50
N HIS A 479 -8.73 1.43 -39.41
CA HIS A 479 -7.48 0.87 -38.91
C HIS A 479 -7.64 0.37 -37.46
N MET A 480 -8.28 1.16 -36.59
CA MET A 480 -8.59 0.77 -35.21
C MET A 480 -9.50 -0.48 -35.16
N ALA A 481 -10.54 -0.53 -35.99
CA ALA A 481 -11.46 -1.68 -36.01
C ALA A 481 -10.74 -2.97 -36.45
N VAL A 482 -9.86 -2.91 -37.45
CA VAL A 482 -9.06 -4.06 -37.91
C VAL A 482 -8.06 -4.49 -36.83
N THR A 483 -7.40 -3.53 -36.16
CA THR A 483 -6.49 -3.83 -35.06
C THR A 483 -7.21 -4.50 -33.89
N LEU A 484 -8.36 -3.97 -33.46
CA LEU A 484 -9.18 -4.59 -32.42
C LEU A 484 -9.64 -5.99 -32.78
N PHE A 485 -9.96 -6.23 -34.06
CA PHE A 485 -10.32 -7.56 -34.54
C PHE A 485 -9.14 -8.54 -34.49
N THR A 486 -7.95 -8.14 -34.99
CA THR A 486 -6.76 -9.00 -34.96
C THR A 486 -6.30 -9.28 -33.55
N ARG A 487 -6.34 -8.28 -32.66
CA ARG A 487 -6.08 -8.42 -31.24
C ARG A 487 -7.04 -9.38 -30.55
N ALA A 488 -8.34 -9.32 -30.87
CA ALA A 488 -9.33 -10.25 -30.36
C ALA A 488 -9.03 -11.71 -30.78
N LEU A 489 -8.47 -11.93 -31.96
CA LEU A 489 -8.04 -13.27 -32.40
C LEU A 489 -6.90 -13.81 -31.54
N VAL A 490 -5.93 -12.99 -31.19
CA VAL A 490 -4.81 -13.36 -30.31
C VAL A 490 -5.33 -13.62 -28.89
N PHE A 491 -6.07 -12.67 -28.33
CA PHE A 491 -6.56 -12.73 -26.96
C PHE A 491 -7.49 -13.93 -26.71
N ASN A 492 -8.45 -14.19 -27.61
CA ASN A 492 -9.37 -15.31 -27.46
C ASN A 492 -8.70 -16.69 -27.61
N LYS A 493 -7.57 -16.78 -28.33
CA LYS A 493 -6.79 -18.00 -28.40
C LYS A 493 -6.06 -18.31 -27.13
N TRP A 494 -5.56 -17.28 -26.49
CA TRP A 494 -4.80 -17.40 -25.28
C TRP A 494 -5.70 -17.59 -24.05
N ASN A 495 -6.87 -16.91 -24.00
CA ASN A 495 -7.81 -17.00 -22.90
C ASN A 495 -8.89 -18.05 -23.18
N ASN A 496 -8.83 -19.20 -22.48
CA ASN A 496 -9.85 -20.25 -22.58
C ASN A 496 -11.22 -19.89 -21.99
N ARG A 497 -11.36 -18.71 -21.35
CA ARG A 497 -12.63 -18.23 -20.82
C ARG A 497 -13.51 -17.70 -21.96
N LYS A 498 -14.78 -18.10 -21.96
CA LYS A 498 -15.79 -17.55 -22.91
C LYS A 498 -15.91 -16.05 -22.66
N ALA A 499 -15.75 -15.25 -23.72
CA ALA A 499 -15.95 -13.79 -23.63
C ALA A 499 -17.37 -13.49 -23.12
N LYS A 500 -17.49 -12.93 -21.92
CA LYS A 500 -18.79 -12.58 -21.30
C LYS A 500 -19.41 -11.30 -21.87
N ASN A 501 -18.67 -10.46 -22.60
CA ASN A 501 -19.06 -9.08 -22.92
C ASN A 501 -19.00 -8.72 -24.44
N GLY A 502 -19.15 -9.68 -25.34
CA GLY A 502 -19.21 -9.39 -26.79
C GLY A 502 -20.59 -9.68 -27.41
N SER A 503 -20.91 -9.04 -28.54
CA SER A 503 -22.12 -9.40 -29.29
C SER A 503 -22.04 -10.89 -29.68
N ARG A 504 -23.19 -11.59 -29.73
CA ARG A 504 -23.25 -13.02 -30.12
C ARG A 504 -22.53 -13.29 -31.44
N ILE A 505 -22.63 -12.38 -32.42
CA ILE A 505 -21.99 -12.51 -33.74
C ILE A 505 -20.45 -12.44 -33.59
N GLN A 506 -19.93 -11.49 -32.81
CA GLN A 506 -18.50 -11.33 -32.58
C GLN A 506 -17.90 -12.58 -31.89
N SER A 507 -18.62 -13.16 -30.93
CA SER A 507 -18.25 -14.40 -30.26
C SER A 507 -18.22 -15.60 -31.21
N ILE A 508 -19.17 -15.72 -32.13
CA ILE A 508 -19.22 -16.81 -33.13
C ILE A 508 -18.06 -16.68 -34.11
N VAL A 509 -17.82 -15.50 -34.65
CA VAL A 509 -16.73 -15.26 -35.62
C VAL A 509 -15.36 -15.50 -34.98
N THR A 510 -15.13 -14.98 -33.78
CA THR A 510 -13.85 -15.18 -33.07
C THR A 510 -13.61 -16.63 -32.69
N ASN A 511 -14.64 -17.38 -32.26
CA ASN A 511 -14.53 -18.81 -31.96
C ASN A 511 -14.28 -19.66 -33.22
N PHE A 512 -14.84 -19.27 -34.35
CA PHE A 512 -14.57 -19.94 -35.64
C PHE A 512 -13.11 -19.68 -36.08
N CYS A 513 -12.68 -18.42 -36.07
CA CYS A 513 -11.30 -18.04 -36.40
C CYS A 513 -10.26 -18.66 -35.43
N LYS A 514 -10.61 -18.81 -34.14
CA LYS A 514 -9.79 -19.50 -33.13
C LYS A 514 -9.43 -20.94 -33.54
N LYS A 515 -10.32 -21.65 -34.21
CA LYS A 515 -10.08 -23.04 -34.66
C LYS A 515 -9.19 -23.12 -35.90
N ILE A 516 -9.23 -22.10 -36.75
CA ILE A 516 -8.57 -22.13 -38.07
C ILE A 516 -7.14 -21.58 -38.01
N PHE A 517 -6.93 -20.45 -37.29
CA PHE A 517 -5.63 -19.77 -37.32
C PHE A 517 -4.74 -20.16 -36.15
N PRO A 518 -3.48 -20.59 -36.32
CA PRO A 518 -2.50 -20.76 -35.24
C PRO A 518 -2.21 -19.42 -34.51
N LEU A 519 -1.87 -19.47 -33.21
CA LEU A 519 -1.56 -18.27 -32.41
C LEU A 519 -0.51 -17.38 -33.08
N ARG A 520 0.57 -17.98 -33.56
CA ARG A 520 1.66 -17.27 -34.26
C ARG A 520 1.20 -16.55 -35.53
N PHE A 521 0.28 -17.12 -36.26
CA PHE A 521 -0.32 -16.46 -37.43
C PHE A 521 -1.20 -15.27 -37.02
N SER A 522 -2.00 -15.44 -35.99
CA SER A 522 -2.83 -14.35 -35.46
C SER A 522 -1.98 -13.17 -34.98
N MET A 523 -0.88 -13.43 -34.26
CA MET A 523 0.08 -12.42 -33.84
C MET A 523 0.79 -11.76 -35.03
N TRP A 524 1.22 -12.54 -36.01
CA TRP A 524 1.81 -11.98 -37.23
C TRP A 524 0.83 -11.04 -37.94
N LEU A 525 -0.44 -11.42 -38.03
CA LEU A 525 -1.49 -10.59 -38.65
C LEU A 525 -1.69 -9.30 -37.86
N GLU A 526 -1.74 -9.36 -36.53
CA GLU A 526 -1.88 -8.19 -35.65
C GLU A 526 -0.71 -7.22 -35.83
N VAL A 527 0.53 -7.70 -35.70
CA VAL A 527 1.72 -6.87 -35.89
C VAL A 527 1.78 -6.28 -37.30
N ARG A 528 1.35 -7.01 -38.31
CA ARG A 528 1.28 -6.49 -39.68
C ARG A 528 0.22 -5.39 -39.83
N THR A 529 -0.88 -5.53 -39.12
CA THR A 529 -1.92 -4.48 -39.09
C THR A 529 -1.38 -3.21 -38.41
N LEU A 530 -0.72 -3.36 -37.26
CA LEU A 530 -0.08 -2.23 -36.57
C LEU A 530 0.93 -1.49 -37.47
N LYS A 531 1.78 -2.25 -38.18
CA LYS A 531 2.82 -1.73 -39.08
C LYS A 531 2.28 -1.23 -40.44
N PHE A 532 0.97 -1.30 -40.70
CA PHE A 532 0.41 -1.03 -42.04
C PHE A 532 0.77 0.37 -42.55
N PHE A 533 0.81 1.37 -41.69
CA PHE A 533 1.19 2.75 -42.03
C PHE A 533 2.65 3.10 -41.69
N LYS A 534 3.53 2.13 -41.37
CA LYS A 534 4.93 2.37 -40.98
C LYS A 534 5.66 3.31 -41.94
N ASN A 535 5.52 3.09 -43.25
CA ASN A 535 6.26 3.84 -44.29
C ASN A 535 5.56 5.15 -44.73
N LYS A 536 4.51 5.58 -44.05
CA LYS A 536 3.77 6.77 -44.42
C LYS A 536 4.53 8.03 -43.97
N LYS A 537 5.33 8.63 -44.86
CA LYS A 537 6.20 9.80 -44.58
C LYS A 537 5.42 11.02 -44.01
N ASN A 538 4.16 11.24 -44.41
CA ASN A 538 3.33 12.37 -43.99
C ASN A 538 2.25 11.95 -42.99
N ALA A 539 2.50 10.98 -42.13
CA ALA A 539 1.57 10.62 -41.08
C ALA A 539 1.45 11.75 -40.05
N LYS A 540 0.23 12.21 -39.80
CA LYS A 540 -0.08 13.26 -38.83
C LYS A 540 -0.58 12.72 -37.50
N TYR A 541 -0.91 11.44 -37.42
CA TYR A 541 -1.50 10.81 -36.26
C TYR A 541 -0.78 9.53 -35.91
N LEU A 542 -0.64 9.32 -34.61
CA LEU A 542 -0.19 8.08 -33.97
C LEU A 542 -1.34 7.46 -33.22
N TYR A 543 -1.21 6.17 -32.93
CA TYR A 543 -2.04 5.53 -31.94
C TYR A 543 -1.29 4.42 -31.19
N ASP A 544 -1.70 4.19 -29.94
CA ASP A 544 -1.24 3.09 -29.13
C ASP A 544 -2.13 1.87 -29.41
N GLY A 545 -1.73 1.07 -30.38
CA GLY A 545 -2.47 -0.13 -30.77
C GLY A 545 -2.23 -1.31 -29.84
N MET A 546 -1.24 -1.24 -28.95
CA MET A 546 -0.76 -2.34 -28.11
C MET A 546 -1.34 -2.30 -26.69
N GLY A 547 -1.60 -1.09 -26.16
CA GLY A 547 -2.05 -0.89 -24.79
C GLY A 547 -3.58 -0.82 -24.62
N ARG A 548 -4.02 -0.53 -23.39
CA ARG A 548 -5.41 -0.19 -23.06
C ARG A 548 -5.88 1.10 -23.77
N ASN A 549 -4.94 1.98 -24.06
CA ASN A 549 -5.18 3.30 -24.64
C ASN A 549 -5.68 3.27 -26.10
N ILE A 550 -5.72 2.10 -26.73
CA ILE A 550 -6.32 1.94 -28.06
C ILE A 550 -7.76 2.51 -28.13
N TYR A 551 -8.50 2.43 -27.02
CA TYR A 551 -9.86 2.94 -26.92
C TYR A 551 -9.95 4.46 -26.88
N ASN A 552 -8.86 5.16 -26.50
CA ASN A 552 -8.79 6.62 -26.55
C ASN A 552 -8.63 7.14 -27.99
N GLY A 553 -8.27 6.25 -28.92
CA GLY A 553 -8.13 6.57 -30.34
C GLY A 553 -6.73 7.08 -30.69
N ALA A 554 -6.67 7.78 -31.83
CA ALA A 554 -5.42 8.33 -32.36
C ALA A 554 -5.22 9.78 -31.90
N PHE A 555 -3.97 10.15 -31.63
CA PHE A 555 -3.55 11.50 -31.22
C PHE A 555 -2.57 12.12 -32.23
N PRO A 556 -2.38 13.44 -32.24
CA PRO A 556 -1.43 14.12 -33.10
C PRO A 556 0.01 13.66 -32.89
N LYS A 557 0.72 13.36 -33.97
CA LYS A 557 2.11 12.91 -33.92
C LYS A 557 3.03 13.95 -33.29
N GLU A 558 2.73 15.22 -33.47
CA GLU A 558 3.48 16.35 -32.91
C GLU A 558 3.62 16.31 -31.39
N TYR A 559 2.78 15.57 -30.68
CA TYR A 559 2.93 15.40 -29.22
C TYR A 559 4.22 14.69 -28.83
N LEU A 560 4.79 13.86 -29.73
CA LEU A 560 6.02 13.07 -29.51
C LEU A 560 7.20 13.54 -30.37
N ASP A 561 7.12 14.69 -31.04
CA ASP A 561 8.19 15.17 -31.91
C ASP A 561 9.41 15.68 -31.12
N ASP A 562 9.18 16.44 -30.04
CA ASP A 562 10.23 17.05 -29.22
C ASP A 562 10.39 16.34 -27.87
N VAL A 563 11.66 16.31 -27.37
CA VAL A 563 12.02 15.71 -26.09
C VAL A 563 12.20 16.80 -25.03
N ALA A 564 11.62 16.61 -23.88
CA ALA A 564 11.95 17.28 -22.62
C ALA A 564 12.47 16.25 -21.61
N TYR A 565 12.89 16.68 -20.44
CA TYR A 565 13.35 15.81 -19.36
C TYR A 565 12.59 16.11 -18.08
N ALA A 566 12.15 15.09 -17.39
CA ALA A 566 11.49 15.19 -16.09
C ALA A 566 12.29 14.41 -15.03
N ASP A 567 12.16 14.87 -13.78
CA ASP A 567 12.71 14.15 -12.63
C ASP A 567 11.85 12.92 -12.33
N PHE A 568 12.51 11.77 -12.10
CA PHE A 568 11.87 10.52 -11.71
C PHE A 568 12.82 9.73 -10.81
N GLU A 569 12.42 9.51 -9.55
CA GLU A 569 13.24 8.82 -8.53
C GLU A 569 14.67 9.39 -8.35
N GLY A 570 14.83 10.69 -8.56
CA GLY A 570 16.14 11.37 -8.46
C GLY A 570 16.99 11.31 -9.73
N TYR A 571 16.49 10.75 -10.82
CA TYR A 571 17.12 10.72 -12.14
C TYR A 571 16.31 11.56 -13.13
N LYS A 572 16.93 11.90 -14.28
CA LYS A 572 16.25 12.62 -15.37
C LYS A 572 16.01 11.69 -16.55
N PHE A 573 14.74 11.50 -16.88
CA PHE A 573 14.30 10.69 -18.02
C PHE A 573 13.61 11.51 -19.10
N PRO A 574 13.68 11.07 -20.37
CA PRO A 574 13.02 11.76 -21.47
C PRO A 574 11.50 11.62 -21.39
N VAL A 575 10.83 12.75 -21.56
CA VAL A 575 9.37 12.86 -21.65
C VAL A 575 9.00 13.66 -22.92
N PRO A 576 7.80 13.50 -23.47
CA PRO A 576 7.35 14.38 -24.55
C PRO A 576 7.37 15.83 -24.08
N LYS A 577 7.82 16.76 -24.90
CA LYS A 577 7.74 18.19 -24.58
C LYS A 577 6.29 18.64 -24.40
N GLU A 578 5.40 18.07 -25.19
CA GLU A 578 3.95 18.30 -25.12
C GLU A 578 3.26 17.30 -24.18
N TYR A 579 3.92 16.89 -23.06
CA TYR A 579 3.39 15.93 -22.10
C TYR A 579 2.02 16.31 -21.55
N ASP A 580 1.73 17.61 -21.39
CA ASP A 580 0.47 18.09 -20.87
C ASP A 580 -0.70 17.73 -21.82
N LYS A 581 -0.53 17.98 -23.13
CA LYS A 581 -1.52 17.60 -24.14
C LYS A 581 -1.68 16.08 -24.22
N TYR A 582 -0.58 15.34 -24.11
CA TYR A 582 -0.59 13.89 -24.19
C TYR A 582 -1.27 13.26 -22.97
N LEU A 583 -0.93 13.70 -21.74
CA LEU A 583 -1.56 13.24 -20.52
C LEU A 583 -3.04 13.62 -20.43
N THR A 584 -3.40 14.84 -20.85
CA THR A 584 -4.81 15.27 -20.97
C THR A 584 -5.59 14.38 -21.94
N PHE A 585 -4.97 14.01 -23.06
CA PHE A 585 -5.59 13.08 -24.02
C PHE A 585 -5.83 11.69 -23.40
N LEU A 586 -4.88 11.18 -22.56
CA LEU A 586 -4.97 9.86 -21.95
C LEU A 586 -5.93 9.82 -20.76
N TYR A 587 -5.88 10.82 -19.88
CA TYR A 587 -6.46 10.76 -18.53
C TYR A 587 -7.42 11.91 -18.20
N GLY A 588 -7.60 12.89 -19.10
CA GLY A 588 -8.39 14.09 -18.82
C GLY A 588 -7.66 15.01 -17.83
N ASP A 589 -8.29 15.36 -16.72
CA ASP A 589 -7.62 16.10 -15.64
C ASP A 589 -6.70 15.17 -14.85
N TYR A 590 -5.51 14.95 -15.40
CA TYR A 590 -4.53 14.01 -14.87
C TYR A 590 -3.86 14.48 -13.59
N MET A 591 -3.98 15.77 -13.22
CA MET A 591 -3.50 16.28 -11.95
C MET A 591 -4.44 15.95 -10.79
N GLU A 592 -5.72 15.66 -11.09
CA GLU A 592 -6.65 15.15 -10.09
C GLU A 592 -6.25 13.71 -9.70
N LEU A 593 -6.20 13.47 -8.38
CA LEU A 593 -5.91 12.13 -7.88
C LEU A 593 -7.12 11.23 -8.06
N ALA A 594 -6.89 10.02 -8.55
CA ALA A 594 -7.93 9.01 -8.65
C ALA A 594 -8.60 8.75 -7.28
N PRO A 595 -9.91 8.39 -7.22
CA PRO A 595 -10.56 8.00 -5.97
C PRO A 595 -9.78 6.89 -5.25
N LEU A 596 -9.75 6.92 -3.91
CA LEU A 596 -9.03 5.92 -3.08
C LEU A 596 -9.38 4.47 -3.43
N SER A 597 -10.67 4.23 -3.72
CA SER A 597 -11.17 2.90 -4.13
C SER A 597 -10.57 2.38 -5.45
N THR A 598 -9.93 3.24 -6.23
CA THR A 598 -9.29 2.89 -7.52
C THR A 598 -7.76 2.99 -7.46
N ARG A 599 -7.18 3.39 -6.31
CA ARG A 599 -5.73 3.44 -6.10
C ARG A 599 -5.19 2.06 -5.71
N MET A 600 -5.44 1.10 -6.56
CA MET A 600 -4.89 -0.25 -6.47
C MET A 600 -4.00 -0.46 -7.67
N GLY A 601 -3.00 -1.33 -7.57
CA GLY A 601 -2.19 -1.71 -8.72
C GLY A 601 -3.06 -2.02 -9.93
N CYS A 602 -2.61 -1.63 -11.10
CA CYS A 602 -3.38 -1.79 -12.34
C CYS A 602 -3.61 -3.27 -12.69
N HIS A 603 -2.88 -4.17 -12.04
CA HIS A 603 -2.89 -5.61 -12.30
C HIS A 603 -3.34 -6.40 -11.07
N GLU A 604 -4.28 -7.31 -11.27
CA GLU A 604 -4.61 -8.33 -10.27
C GLU A 604 -3.43 -9.33 -10.17
N ILE A 605 -2.46 -9.04 -9.29
CA ILE A 605 -1.29 -9.88 -9.09
C ILE A 605 -1.71 -11.11 -8.28
N ALA A 606 -1.66 -12.27 -8.94
CA ALA A 606 -2.00 -13.54 -8.31
C ALA A 606 -0.82 -14.17 -7.56
N LEU A 607 0.39 -14.03 -8.11
CA LEU A 607 1.62 -14.61 -7.56
C LEU A 607 2.77 -13.63 -7.72
N CYS A 608 3.49 -13.36 -6.63
CA CYS A 608 4.68 -12.53 -6.63
C CYS A 608 5.77 -13.19 -5.78
N ASP A 609 6.88 -13.53 -6.44
CA ASP A 609 8.12 -13.97 -5.79
C ASP A 609 9.28 -13.13 -6.32
N ILE A 610 9.84 -12.31 -5.46
CA ILE A 610 10.99 -11.45 -5.77
C ILE A 610 12.33 -12.14 -5.49
N GLY A 611 12.30 -13.33 -4.86
CA GLY A 611 13.49 -14.15 -4.59
C GLY A 611 14.60 -13.37 -3.88
N LYS A 612 15.80 -13.48 -4.40
CA LYS A 612 17.02 -12.81 -3.84
C LYS A 612 17.01 -11.27 -3.93
N TYR A 613 16.03 -10.68 -4.61
CA TYR A 613 15.92 -9.22 -4.78
C TYR A 613 15.01 -8.56 -3.73
N ASP A 614 14.54 -9.30 -2.73
CA ASP A 614 13.79 -8.70 -1.63
C ASP A 614 14.69 -7.72 -0.85
N GLY A 615 14.23 -6.46 -0.73
CA GLY A 615 15.03 -5.38 -0.15
C GLY A 615 16.13 -4.81 -1.07
N PHE A 616 16.14 -5.17 -2.36
CA PHE A 616 17.05 -4.58 -3.34
C PHE A 616 16.88 -3.06 -3.39
N LYS A 617 18.02 -2.33 -3.39
CA LYS A 617 18.06 -0.86 -3.54
C LYS A 617 19.13 -0.46 -4.51
N ILE A 618 18.79 0.48 -5.39
CA ILE A 618 19.77 1.13 -6.27
C ILE A 618 20.53 2.17 -5.45
N ARG A 619 21.86 2.19 -5.59
CA ARG A 619 22.66 3.29 -5.07
C ARG A 619 22.31 4.55 -5.86
N LYS A 620 21.59 5.48 -5.23
CA LYS A 620 21.34 6.80 -5.83
C LYS A 620 22.68 7.53 -6.01
N PRO A 621 22.91 8.24 -7.12
CA PRO A 621 24.07 9.12 -7.22
C PRO A 621 24.01 10.12 -6.06
N ASP A 622 25.14 10.31 -5.38
CA ASP A 622 25.27 11.35 -4.36
C ASP A 622 24.76 12.66 -4.98
N SER A 623 23.72 13.24 -4.39
CA SER A 623 23.31 14.59 -4.76
C SER A 623 24.53 15.46 -4.56
N GLU A 624 25.10 16.00 -5.63
CA GLU A 624 26.17 16.95 -5.56
C GLU A 624 25.85 18.00 -4.51
N LYS A 625 26.75 18.14 -3.55
CA LYS A 625 26.70 19.11 -2.44
C LYS A 625 26.62 20.53 -2.93
#